data_6ce5baf5aba0de97cecc7b852cbbf03d
#
_entry.id   6ce5baf5aba0de97cecc7b852cbbf03d
#
_cell.length_a   1.000
_cell.length_b   1.000
_cell.length_c   1.000
_cell.angle_alpha   90.00
_cell.angle_beta   90.00
_cell.angle_gamma   90.00
#
_symmetry.space_group_name_H-M   'P 1'
#
loop_
_entity.id
_entity.type
_entity.pdbx_description
1 polymer ?
#
loop_
_entity_poly.entity_id
_entity_poly.type
_entity_poly.pdbx_seq_one_letter_code
_entity_poly.pdbx_strand_id
1 'polypeptide(L)'
;FVILSIIRIQSQIYKKGKGKRLMKYAILMVSVVISGYITSIPRFKYYYDMTATQAETLSEASRNIMKKIKGDLKITTYVNILGKNAVYGLPRNLKKDISNFNDYIRFKPDMQMDYVYYYKEVPSISYHRYANLPEKERAEKYAKIYKTPFKIFRPPEEIGNITELRTENYNLVRKIEYKGKSAFLRMFDDMMIYPSETEISAAIGKISGSKMPVAAFVTGEGERSPDNAGDRDYYSFAKNIDFRYALVNQGFDIVSHELSATNEIPAGIDILVIADPKTGFSDDNIEKIIRFIESGGNLFIAGEPGKQDLLNPILGKDWMVCVGAYCIRHTNVHDHWQMINLSGTFWCVCNM
;
A
#
# COMPACT_ATOMS: atom_id res chain seq x y z
N PHE A 1 2.91 -23.02 38.23
CA PHE A 1 4.00 -24.03 38.25
C PHE A 1 5.28 -23.45 38.88
N VAL A 2 5.79 -22.33 38.43
CA VAL A 2 7.02 -21.65 38.94
C VAL A 2 6.89 -21.32 40.42
N ILE A 3 5.79 -20.74 40.87
CA ILE A 3 5.55 -20.37 42.29
C ILE A 3 5.55 -21.61 43.18
N LEU A 4 4.91 -22.68 42.79
CA LEU A 4 4.90 -23.95 43.54
C LEU A 4 6.30 -24.58 43.61
N SER A 5 7.07 -24.50 42.56
CA SER A 5 8.46 -24.96 42.52
C SER A 5 9.36 -24.13 43.46
N ILE A 6 9.15 -22.81 43.49
CA ILE A 6 9.88 -21.91 44.41
C ILE A 6 9.59 -22.26 45.88
N ILE A 7 8.30 -22.44 46.22
CA ILE A 7 7.87 -22.80 47.60
C ILE A 7 8.46 -24.17 47.99
N ARG A 8 8.46 -25.15 47.12
CA ARG A 8 9.01 -26.49 47.38
C ARG A 8 10.53 -26.48 47.53
N ILE A 9 11.22 -25.67 46.75
CA ILE A 9 12.67 -25.46 46.88
C ILE A 9 12.95 -24.75 48.20
N GLN A 10 12.18 -23.74 48.60
CA GLN A 10 12.35 -22.99 49.85
C GLN A 10 12.20 -23.90 51.08
N SER A 11 11.22 -24.82 51.09
CA SER A 11 11.02 -25.80 52.20
C SER A 11 12.16 -26.79 52.32
N GLN A 12 12.81 -27.21 51.22
CA GLN A 12 13.95 -28.13 51.26
C GLN A 12 15.29 -27.43 51.60
N ILE A 13 15.41 -26.13 51.33
CA ILE A 13 16.63 -25.34 51.60
C ILE A 13 16.86 -25.13 53.10
N TYR A 14 15.78 -25.07 53.90
CA TYR A 14 15.89 -24.86 55.37
C TYR A 14 16.66 -25.97 56.08
N LYS A 15 16.74 -27.17 55.50
CA LYS A 15 17.39 -28.35 56.08
C LYS A 15 18.85 -28.58 55.62
N LYS A 16 19.47 -27.76 54.79
CA LYS A 16 20.82 -27.99 54.21
C LYS A 16 21.78 -26.80 54.47
N GLY A 17 23.10 -27.11 54.63
CA GLY A 17 24.14 -26.12 54.91
C GLY A 17 24.21 -24.93 53.94
N LYS A 18 24.73 -23.78 54.40
CA LYS A 18 24.73 -22.46 53.71
C LYS A 18 25.22 -22.52 52.22
N GLY A 19 26.26 -23.30 51.93
CA GLY A 19 26.80 -23.41 50.56
C GLY A 19 25.86 -24.09 49.57
N LYS A 20 25.16 -25.15 50.00
CA LYS A 20 24.17 -25.84 49.16
C LYS A 20 22.91 -24.99 48.90
N ARG A 21 22.59 -24.07 49.81
CA ARG A 21 21.50 -23.07 49.62
C ARG A 21 21.88 -22.06 48.53
N LEU A 22 23.09 -21.50 48.63
CA LEU A 22 23.59 -20.52 47.68
C LEU A 22 23.61 -21.08 46.24
N MET A 23 24.09 -22.33 46.07
CA MET A 23 24.13 -22.99 44.77
C MET A 23 22.74 -23.20 44.18
N LYS A 24 21.72 -23.52 44.99
CA LYS A 24 20.34 -23.66 44.50
C LYS A 24 19.72 -22.33 44.06
N TYR A 25 19.98 -21.25 44.77
CA TYR A 25 19.55 -19.92 44.36
C TYR A 25 20.26 -19.45 43.08
N ALA A 26 21.55 -19.75 42.93
CA ALA A 26 22.29 -19.46 41.71
C ALA A 26 21.70 -20.22 40.50
N ILE A 27 21.38 -21.51 40.65
CA ILE A 27 20.74 -22.32 39.61
C ILE A 27 19.36 -21.75 39.29
N LEU A 28 18.58 -21.36 40.29
CA LEU A 28 17.25 -20.76 40.05
C LEU A 28 17.38 -19.43 39.29
N MET A 29 18.29 -18.56 39.68
CA MET A 29 18.56 -17.29 38.98
C MET A 29 18.96 -17.53 37.52
N VAL A 30 19.89 -18.46 37.27
CA VAL A 30 20.32 -18.82 35.92
C VAL A 30 19.15 -19.37 35.10
N SER A 31 18.33 -20.24 35.68
CA SER A 31 17.16 -20.79 34.97
C SER A 31 16.12 -19.73 34.63
N VAL A 32 15.90 -18.75 35.51
CA VAL A 32 14.99 -17.61 35.22
C VAL A 32 15.55 -16.74 34.11
N VAL A 33 16.86 -16.45 34.13
CA VAL A 33 17.50 -15.65 33.05
C VAL A 33 17.44 -16.40 31.72
N ILE A 34 17.74 -17.69 31.68
CA ILE A 34 17.66 -18.52 30.48
C ILE A 34 16.22 -18.58 29.96
N SER A 35 15.26 -18.82 30.84
CA SER A 35 13.83 -18.85 30.43
C SER A 35 13.39 -17.49 29.88
N GLY A 36 13.78 -16.40 30.54
CA GLY A 36 13.51 -15.03 30.06
C GLY A 36 14.15 -14.76 28.71
N TYR A 37 15.38 -15.22 28.50
CA TYR A 37 16.05 -15.11 27.21
C TYR A 37 15.33 -15.90 26.12
N ILE A 38 15.00 -17.18 26.36
CA ILE A 38 14.30 -18.03 25.39
C ILE A 38 12.94 -17.43 25.02
N THR A 39 12.17 -16.97 26.00
CA THR A 39 10.84 -16.34 25.73
C THR A 39 10.95 -14.98 25.05
N SER A 40 12.12 -14.35 25.08
CA SER A 40 12.38 -13.08 24.38
C SER A 40 12.70 -13.28 22.90
N ILE A 41 13.10 -14.49 22.49
CA ILE A 41 13.41 -14.79 21.09
C ILE A 41 12.12 -14.69 20.25
N PRO A 42 12.09 -13.83 19.20
CA PRO A 42 10.88 -13.60 18.40
C PRO A 42 10.28 -14.88 17.81
N ARG A 43 11.12 -15.86 17.46
CA ARG A 43 10.71 -17.14 16.87
C ARG A 43 9.83 -17.99 17.80
N PHE A 44 9.91 -17.81 19.12
CA PHE A 44 9.13 -18.53 20.12
C PHE A 44 7.93 -17.74 20.63
N LYS A 45 7.71 -16.52 20.13
CA LYS A 45 6.55 -15.71 20.47
C LYS A 45 5.36 -16.21 19.65
N TYR A 46 4.34 -16.67 20.34
CA TYR A 46 3.06 -17.02 19.72
C TYR A 46 2.07 -15.88 19.98
N TYR A 47 1.46 -15.37 18.93
CA TYR A 47 0.43 -14.34 19.00
C TYR A 47 -0.92 -14.97 18.67
N TYR A 48 -1.88 -14.75 19.54
CA TYR A 48 -3.26 -15.18 19.33
C TYR A 48 -4.16 -13.96 19.49
N ASP A 49 -4.90 -13.65 18.45
CA ASP A 49 -5.86 -12.55 18.47
C ASP A 49 -7.17 -13.06 19.06
N MET A 50 -7.52 -12.55 20.24
CA MET A 50 -8.73 -12.90 20.97
C MET A 50 -9.88 -11.92 20.67
N THR A 51 -9.71 -10.94 19.78
CA THR A 51 -10.79 -10.03 19.40
C THR A 51 -11.84 -10.77 18.57
N ALA A 52 -13.11 -10.43 18.75
CA ALA A 52 -14.21 -11.08 18.02
C ALA A 52 -14.12 -10.90 16.50
N THR A 53 -13.51 -9.80 16.06
CA THR A 53 -13.35 -9.44 14.64
C THR A 53 -11.95 -9.76 14.10
N GLN A 54 -11.06 -10.31 14.91
CA GLN A 54 -9.63 -10.50 14.57
C GLN A 54 -8.96 -9.21 14.07
N ALA A 55 -9.32 -8.06 14.66
CA ALA A 55 -8.88 -6.73 14.24
C ALA A 55 -7.37 -6.49 14.46
N GLU A 56 -6.74 -7.29 15.34
CA GLU A 56 -5.32 -7.19 15.68
C GLU A 56 -4.45 -8.18 14.88
N THR A 57 -4.98 -8.73 13.78
CA THR A 57 -4.23 -9.64 12.90
C THR A 57 -4.45 -9.28 11.43
N LEU A 58 -3.47 -9.66 10.59
CA LEU A 58 -3.57 -9.43 9.16
C LEU A 58 -4.72 -10.23 8.53
N SER A 59 -5.36 -9.67 7.52
CA SER A 59 -6.34 -10.35 6.69
C SER A 59 -5.75 -11.61 6.04
N GLU A 60 -6.59 -12.51 5.58
CA GLU A 60 -6.12 -13.72 4.90
C GLU A 60 -5.30 -13.41 3.65
N ALA A 61 -5.71 -12.41 2.87
CA ALA A 61 -5.00 -11.95 1.69
C ALA A 61 -3.58 -11.47 2.04
N SER A 62 -3.46 -10.62 3.06
CA SER A 62 -2.17 -10.11 3.54
C SER A 62 -1.27 -11.22 4.08
N ARG A 63 -1.85 -12.17 4.84
CA ARG A 63 -1.11 -13.35 5.31
C ARG A 63 -0.58 -14.21 4.16
N ASN A 64 -1.37 -14.39 3.11
CA ASN A 64 -0.95 -15.16 1.94
C ASN A 64 0.17 -14.47 1.15
N ILE A 65 0.17 -13.13 1.08
CA ILE A 65 1.29 -12.35 0.54
C ILE A 65 2.54 -12.56 1.40
N MET A 66 2.43 -12.40 2.72
CA MET A 66 3.56 -12.53 3.64
C MET A 66 4.17 -13.93 3.63
N LYS A 67 3.38 -15.00 3.47
CA LYS A 67 3.89 -16.38 3.34
C LYS A 67 4.81 -16.59 2.14
N LYS A 68 4.71 -15.76 1.09
CA LYS A 68 5.58 -15.82 -0.09
C LYS A 68 6.95 -15.19 0.17
N ILE A 69 7.06 -14.32 1.18
CA ILE A 69 8.31 -13.65 1.54
C ILE A 69 9.18 -14.60 2.37
N LYS A 70 10.10 -15.29 1.70
CA LYS A 70 11.07 -16.19 2.35
C LYS A 70 12.46 -15.54 2.34
N GLY A 71 12.99 -15.20 3.51
CA GLY A 71 14.27 -14.51 3.68
C GLY A 71 14.10 -13.01 3.98
N ASP A 72 15.15 -12.24 3.79
CA ASP A 72 15.24 -10.87 4.27
C ASP A 72 14.28 -9.94 3.53
N LEU A 73 13.39 -9.30 4.28
CA LEU A 73 12.55 -8.19 3.83
C LEU A 73 13.08 -6.92 4.49
N LYS A 74 13.48 -5.96 3.67
CA LYS A 74 14.02 -4.70 4.14
C LYS A 74 13.08 -3.54 3.83
N ILE A 75 12.82 -2.70 4.83
CA ILE A 75 12.07 -1.45 4.69
C ILE A 75 13.01 -0.30 5.08
N THR A 76 13.35 0.54 4.12
CA THR A 76 14.16 1.74 4.38
C THR A 76 13.25 2.97 4.31
N THR A 77 13.08 3.65 5.44
CA THR A 77 12.31 4.90 5.53
C THR A 77 13.21 6.08 5.24
N TYR A 78 12.95 6.78 4.15
CA TYR A 78 13.65 8.00 3.76
C TYR A 78 12.92 9.21 4.33
N VAL A 79 13.58 9.95 5.20
CA VAL A 79 13.04 11.09 5.93
C VAL A 79 13.73 12.36 5.47
N ASN A 80 13.11 13.07 4.54
CA ASN A 80 13.55 14.39 4.12
C ASN A 80 12.99 15.44 5.07
N ILE A 81 13.85 16.15 5.81
CA ILE A 81 13.40 17.16 6.77
C ILE A 81 12.64 18.32 6.13
N LEU A 82 12.88 18.58 4.83
CA LEU A 82 12.21 19.60 4.03
C LEU A 82 10.97 19.07 3.30
N GLY A 83 10.72 17.77 3.33
CA GLY A 83 9.59 17.11 2.66
C GLY A 83 8.32 17.06 3.52
N LYS A 84 7.21 16.74 2.86
CA LYS A 84 5.95 16.46 3.56
C LYS A 84 6.12 15.28 4.52
N ASN A 85 5.34 15.29 5.58
CA ASN A 85 5.26 14.19 6.55
C ASN A 85 6.57 13.87 7.29
N ALA A 86 7.66 14.66 7.13
CA ALA A 86 8.95 14.41 7.77
C ALA A 86 8.85 14.15 9.28
N VAL A 87 7.95 14.85 9.97
CA VAL A 87 7.74 14.75 11.42
C VAL A 87 7.45 13.32 11.88
N TYR A 88 6.77 12.51 11.07
CA TYR A 88 6.38 11.15 11.42
C TYR A 88 7.55 10.15 11.41
N GLY A 89 8.59 10.43 10.61
CA GLY A 89 9.81 9.61 10.55
C GLY A 89 10.94 10.07 11.48
N LEU A 90 10.80 11.20 12.20
CA LEU A 90 11.85 11.71 13.07
C LEU A 90 12.11 10.78 14.28
N PRO A 91 13.35 10.79 14.85
CA PRO A 91 13.75 9.89 15.93
C PRO A 91 12.79 9.82 17.11
N ARG A 92 12.17 10.95 17.46
CA ARG A 92 11.19 11.01 18.56
C ARG A 92 9.90 10.23 18.30
N ASN A 93 9.55 10.01 17.02
CA ASN A 93 8.35 9.32 16.60
C ASN A 93 8.61 7.89 16.11
N LEU A 94 9.86 7.44 16.13
CA LEU A 94 10.32 6.16 15.62
C LEU A 94 9.52 4.97 16.18
N LYS A 95 9.27 4.94 17.48
CA LYS A 95 8.50 3.85 18.11
C LYS A 95 7.07 3.78 17.58
N LYS A 96 6.44 4.94 17.39
CA LYS A 96 5.09 5.02 16.83
C LYS A 96 5.08 4.60 15.37
N ASP A 97 6.07 5.03 14.59
CA ASP A 97 6.20 4.65 13.18
C ASP A 97 6.37 3.14 13.01
N ILE A 98 7.28 2.51 13.77
CA ILE A 98 7.48 1.06 13.75
C ILE A 98 6.22 0.32 14.21
N SER A 99 5.46 0.86 15.17
CA SER A 99 4.26 0.20 15.69
C SER A 99 3.17 0.00 14.63
N ASN A 100 3.12 0.81 13.57
CA ASN A 100 2.19 0.62 12.45
C ASN A 100 2.49 -0.65 11.62
N PHE A 101 3.67 -1.25 11.82
CA PHE A 101 4.07 -2.49 11.16
C PHE A 101 4.02 -3.70 12.09
N ASN A 102 3.51 -3.56 13.32
CA ASN A 102 3.52 -4.64 14.31
C ASN A 102 2.89 -5.93 13.80
N ASP A 103 1.78 -5.84 13.08
CA ASP A 103 1.08 -7.02 12.58
C ASP A 103 1.93 -7.77 11.54
N TYR A 104 2.67 -7.03 10.70
CA TYR A 104 3.64 -7.61 9.77
C TYR A 104 4.87 -8.16 10.48
N ILE A 105 5.40 -7.45 11.48
CA ILE A 105 6.55 -7.90 12.29
C ILE A 105 6.21 -9.19 13.04
N ARG A 106 4.97 -9.35 13.51
CA ARG A 106 4.50 -10.62 14.13
C ARG A 106 4.60 -11.80 13.18
N PHE A 107 4.27 -11.60 11.89
CA PHE A 107 4.39 -12.64 10.86
C PHE A 107 5.82 -12.84 10.39
N LYS A 108 6.64 -11.78 10.39
CA LYS A 108 8.00 -11.79 9.90
C LYS A 108 8.92 -11.02 10.85
N PRO A 109 9.33 -11.67 11.98
CA PRO A 109 10.15 -11.01 13.01
C PRO A 109 11.55 -10.62 12.56
N ASP A 110 12.05 -11.17 11.45
CA ASP A 110 13.34 -10.89 10.81
C ASP A 110 13.25 -9.74 9.78
N MET A 111 12.12 -9.05 9.69
CA MET A 111 11.98 -7.86 8.85
C MET A 111 12.87 -6.73 9.37
N GLN A 112 13.71 -6.19 8.49
CA GLN A 112 14.63 -5.10 8.81
C GLN A 112 13.96 -3.76 8.52
N MET A 113 14.04 -2.83 9.49
CA MET A 113 13.52 -1.48 9.35
C MET A 113 14.62 -0.45 9.62
N ASP A 114 15.05 0.23 8.56
CA ASP A 114 16.09 1.24 8.58
C ASP A 114 15.53 2.64 8.32
N TYR A 115 16.23 3.66 8.79
CA TYR A 115 15.89 5.07 8.61
C TYR A 115 17.08 5.84 8.05
N VAL A 116 16.83 6.55 6.93
CA VAL A 116 17.79 7.42 6.29
C VAL A 116 17.29 8.86 6.40
N TYR A 117 18.00 9.67 7.15
CA TYR A 117 17.69 11.09 7.34
C TYR A 117 18.50 11.93 6.37
N TYR A 118 17.82 12.81 5.64
CA TYR A 118 18.47 13.68 4.67
C TYR A 118 17.72 15.01 4.52
N TYR A 119 18.28 15.91 3.77
CA TYR A 119 17.58 17.13 3.34
C TYR A 119 17.69 17.30 1.84
N LYS A 120 16.57 17.66 1.22
CA LYS A 120 16.45 18.02 -0.18
C LYS A 120 15.25 18.94 -0.35
N GLU A 121 15.44 20.04 -1.07
CA GLU A 121 14.35 20.95 -1.40
C GLU A 121 13.28 20.23 -2.22
N VAL A 122 12.01 20.49 -1.87
CA VAL A 122 10.84 20.00 -2.60
C VAL A 122 10.20 21.17 -3.32
N PRO A 123 10.24 21.22 -4.67
CA PRO A 123 9.76 22.37 -5.43
C PRO A 123 8.28 22.72 -5.19
N SER A 124 7.46 21.72 -4.86
CA SER A 124 6.02 21.89 -4.60
C SER A 124 5.68 22.44 -3.21
N ILE A 125 6.67 22.58 -2.32
CA ILE A 125 6.45 23.07 -0.95
C ILE A 125 6.85 24.52 -0.81
N SER A 126 5.93 25.34 -0.29
CA SER A 126 6.26 26.70 0.12
C SER A 126 6.92 26.68 1.52
N TYR A 127 8.11 27.23 1.62
CA TYR A 127 8.87 27.34 2.88
C TYR A 127 8.66 28.67 3.62
N HIS A 128 7.72 29.51 3.13
CA HIS A 128 7.34 30.78 3.74
C HIS A 128 8.56 31.65 4.14
N ARG A 129 8.70 31.96 5.45
CA ARG A 129 9.79 32.82 5.96
C ARG A 129 11.21 32.34 5.66
N TYR A 130 11.38 31.06 5.30
CA TYR A 130 12.69 30.47 5.00
C TYR A 130 12.93 30.25 3.52
N ALA A 131 12.04 30.74 2.64
CA ALA A 131 12.14 30.53 1.21
C ALA A 131 13.47 31.04 0.60
N ASN A 132 13.99 32.15 1.12
CA ASN A 132 15.20 32.78 0.62
C ASN A 132 16.51 32.21 1.18
N LEU A 133 16.43 31.21 2.08
CA LEU A 133 17.63 30.58 2.63
C LEU A 133 18.14 29.49 1.71
N PRO A 134 19.47 29.27 1.64
CA PRO A 134 20.03 28.08 1.02
C PRO A 134 19.45 26.79 1.61
N GLU A 135 19.40 25.74 0.81
CA GLU A 135 18.80 24.45 1.15
C GLU A 135 19.29 23.92 2.52
N LYS A 136 20.59 23.91 2.75
CA LYS A 136 21.20 23.47 4.01
C LYS A 136 20.76 24.32 5.22
N GLU A 137 20.83 25.64 5.11
CA GLU A 137 20.45 26.54 6.18
C GLU A 137 18.95 26.41 6.52
N ARG A 138 18.13 26.23 5.50
CA ARG A 138 16.71 25.94 5.66
C ARG A 138 16.50 24.65 6.42
N ALA A 139 17.21 23.58 6.09
CA ALA A 139 17.17 22.32 6.79
C ALA A 139 17.60 22.43 8.26
N GLU A 140 18.63 23.24 8.54
CA GLU A 140 19.08 23.54 9.93
C GLU A 140 17.98 24.25 10.73
N LYS A 141 17.25 25.19 10.13
CA LYS A 141 16.11 25.88 10.77
C LYS A 141 14.98 24.88 11.10
N TYR A 142 14.62 24.01 10.15
CA TYR A 142 13.60 22.98 10.39
C TYR A 142 14.06 21.97 11.44
N ALA A 143 15.34 21.57 11.46
CA ALA A 143 15.88 20.70 12.50
C ALA A 143 15.74 21.30 13.90
N LYS A 144 15.98 22.61 14.05
CA LYS A 144 15.74 23.34 15.31
C LYS A 144 14.27 23.36 15.70
N ILE A 145 13.36 23.65 14.74
CA ILE A 145 11.90 23.63 14.97
C ILE A 145 11.45 22.25 15.47
N TYR A 146 11.93 21.19 14.83
CA TYR A 146 11.60 19.82 15.20
C TYR A 146 12.40 19.28 16.38
N LYS A 147 13.25 20.10 17.01
CA LYS A 147 14.11 19.72 18.14
C LYS A 147 14.92 18.44 17.85
N THR A 148 15.45 18.34 16.63
CA THR A 148 16.23 17.19 16.16
C THR A 148 17.64 17.66 15.81
N PRO A 149 18.71 16.96 16.23
CA PRO A 149 20.09 17.36 15.90
C PRO A 149 20.31 17.33 14.39
N PHE A 150 20.77 18.46 13.80
CA PHE A 150 20.99 18.55 12.34
C PHE A 150 22.03 17.54 11.83
N LYS A 151 22.99 17.16 12.65
CA LYS A 151 24.08 16.22 12.30
C LYS A 151 23.61 14.83 11.80
N ILE A 152 22.37 14.44 12.04
CA ILE A 152 21.83 13.17 11.54
C ILE A 152 21.38 13.24 10.10
N PHE A 153 21.17 14.45 9.57
CA PHE A 153 20.68 14.65 8.21
C PHE A 153 21.84 14.73 7.24
N ARG A 154 21.84 13.84 6.26
CA ARG A 154 22.86 13.76 5.21
C ARG A 154 22.54 14.74 4.07
N PRO A 155 23.54 15.30 3.41
CA PRO A 155 23.34 16.06 2.19
C PRO A 155 22.86 15.15 1.04
N PRO A 156 22.18 15.71 0.00
CA PRO A 156 21.63 14.93 -1.11
C PRO A 156 22.66 14.04 -1.83
N GLU A 157 23.90 14.51 -1.92
CA GLU A 157 25.00 13.83 -2.61
C GLU A 157 25.41 12.52 -1.95
N GLU A 158 25.12 12.37 -0.65
CA GLU A 158 25.40 11.14 0.11
C GLU A 158 24.26 10.11 0.03
N ILE A 159 23.16 10.43 -0.67
CA ILE A 159 22.02 9.55 -0.84
C ILE A 159 22.13 8.84 -2.17
N GLY A 160 22.55 7.58 -2.17
CA GLY A 160 22.84 6.80 -3.39
C GLY A 160 21.67 6.61 -4.35
N ASN A 161 20.41 6.72 -3.84
CA ASN A 161 19.18 6.56 -4.64
C ASN A 161 18.36 7.85 -4.71
N ILE A 162 18.99 9.03 -4.62
CA ILE A 162 18.31 10.32 -4.63
C ILE A 162 17.44 10.52 -5.89
N THR A 163 17.87 9.99 -7.03
CA THR A 163 17.12 10.06 -8.30
C THR A 163 15.82 9.26 -8.25
N GLU A 164 15.79 8.13 -7.57
CA GLU A 164 14.55 7.37 -7.34
C GLU A 164 13.59 8.12 -6.42
N LEU A 165 14.11 8.80 -5.38
CA LEU A 165 13.31 9.60 -4.47
C LEU A 165 12.67 10.83 -5.13
N ARG A 166 13.20 11.25 -6.28
CA ARG A 166 12.59 12.32 -7.08
C ARG A 166 11.20 11.94 -7.57
N THR A 167 10.97 10.69 -7.95
CA THR A 167 9.65 10.21 -8.38
C THR A 167 8.62 10.23 -7.25
N GLU A 168 9.09 10.25 -6.00
CA GLU A 168 8.30 10.37 -4.79
C GLU A 168 8.28 11.81 -4.23
N ASN A 169 8.57 12.81 -5.06
CA ASN A 169 8.63 14.24 -4.70
C ASN A 169 9.51 14.53 -3.48
N TYR A 170 10.51 13.71 -3.21
CA TYR A 170 11.36 13.80 -1.99
C TYR A 170 10.57 13.87 -0.67
N ASN A 171 9.35 13.40 -0.63
CA ASN A 171 8.56 13.31 0.58
C ASN A 171 9.02 12.15 1.47
N LEU A 172 8.48 12.04 2.68
CA LEU A 172 8.68 10.85 3.48
C LEU A 172 8.10 9.64 2.75
N VAL A 173 8.96 8.67 2.42
CA VAL A 173 8.57 7.45 1.73
C VAL A 173 9.36 6.26 2.25
N ARG A 174 8.80 5.07 2.16
CA ARG A 174 9.48 3.83 2.51
C ARG A 174 9.75 3.03 1.25
N LYS A 175 11.02 2.65 1.06
CA LYS A 175 11.42 1.69 0.03
C LYS A 175 11.40 0.30 0.65
N ILE A 176 10.54 -0.57 0.14
CA ILE A 176 10.49 -1.97 0.54
C ILE A 176 11.29 -2.78 -0.47
N GLU A 177 12.21 -3.59 -0.01
CA GLU A 177 13.16 -4.34 -0.87
C GLU A 177 13.14 -5.83 -0.52
N TYR A 178 13.03 -6.65 -1.56
CA TYR A 178 13.07 -8.11 -1.44
C TYR A 178 13.63 -8.74 -2.72
N LYS A 179 14.70 -9.53 -2.59
CA LYS A 179 15.34 -10.26 -3.71
C LYS A 179 15.61 -9.39 -4.96
N GLY A 180 16.14 -8.19 -4.76
CA GLY A 180 16.47 -7.26 -5.85
C GLY A 180 15.28 -6.51 -6.46
N LYS A 181 14.05 -6.78 -6.03
CA LYS A 181 12.87 -5.99 -6.37
C LYS A 181 12.61 -4.94 -5.31
N SER A 182 12.05 -3.81 -5.70
CA SER A 182 11.65 -2.76 -4.77
C SER A 182 10.29 -2.17 -5.11
N ALA A 183 9.61 -1.66 -4.08
CA ALA A 183 8.39 -0.88 -4.20
C ALA A 183 8.39 0.26 -3.18
N PHE A 184 7.72 1.35 -3.51
CA PHE A 184 7.53 2.46 -2.57
C PHE A 184 6.21 2.33 -1.82
N LEU A 185 6.27 2.60 -0.52
CA LEU A 185 5.12 2.73 0.37
C LEU A 185 5.07 4.15 0.91
N ARG A 186 3.97 4.82 0.64
CA ARG A 186 3.81 6.27 0.82
C ARG A 186 3.07 6.62 2.10
N MET A 187 3.15 7.90 2.47
CA MET A 187 2.26 8.56 3.42
C MET A 187 1.23 9.36 2.64
N PHE A 188 0.05 9.55 3.19
CA PHE A 188 -1.06 10.22 2.51
C PHE A 188 -1.47 11.52 3.20
N ASP A 189 -2.03 12.46 2.45
CA ASP A 189 -2.51 13.75 2.97
C ASP A 189 -4.00 13.66 3.38
N ASP A 190 -4.35 12.59 4.08
CA ASP A 190 -5.69 12.35 4.61
C ASP A 190 -5.67 12.23 6.14
N MET A 191 -6.85 12.03 6.76
CA MET A 191 -6.96 11.93 8.23
C MET A 191 -6.18 10.75 8.82
N MET A 192 -5.95 9.69 8.06
CA MET A 192 -5.24 8.49 8.52
C MET A 192 -3.72 8.64 8.41
N ILE A 193 -3.22 9.45 7.48
CA ILE A 193 -1.81 9.77 7.21
C ILE A 193 -0.95 8.54 6.91
N TYR A 194 -0.88 7.56 7.82
CA TYR A 194 -0.13 6.32 7.65
C TYR A 194 -0.81 5.38 6.65
N PRO A 195 -0.02 4.59 5.89
CA PRO A 195 -0.59 3.53 5.06
C PRO A 195 -1.32 2.50 5.93
N SER A 196 -2.42 2.00 5.43
CA SER A 196 -3.20 0.91 6.04
C SER A 196 -2.67 -0.45 5.61
N GLU A 197 -3.28 -1.51 6.08
CA GLU A 197 -2.95 -2.88 5.68
C GLU A 197 -3.02 -3.06 4.16
N THR A 198 -3.99 -2.43 3.49
CA THR A 198 -4.16 -2.55 2.05
C THR A 198 -2.94 -2.04 1.29
N GLU A 199 -2.48 -0.82 1.57
CA GLU A 199 -1.33 -0.22 0.89
C GLU A 199 -0.02 -0.94 1.23
N ILE A 200 0.16 -1.37 2.49
CA ILE A 200 1.35 -2.12 2.90
C ILE A 200 1.38 -3.47 2.17
N SER A 201 0.27 -4.20 2.15
CA SER A 201 0.18 -5.49 1.47
C SER A 201 0.30 -5.36 -0.04
N ALA A 202 -0.24 -4.29 -0.63
CA ALA A 202 -0.06 -3.99 -2.04
C ALA A 202 1.41 -3.79 -2.40
N ALA A 203 2.13 -2.97 -1.63
CA ALA A 203 3.55 -2.72 -1.86
C ALA A 203 4.40 -3.99 -1.69
N ILE A 204 4.12 -4.82 -0.66
CA ILE A 204 4.80 -6.11 -0.47
C ILE A 204 4.42 -7.09 -1.58
N GLY A 205 3.15 -7.10 -2.02
CA GLY A 205 2.65 -7.92 -3.12
C GLY A 205 3.45 -7.72 -4.40
N LYS A 206 3.71 -6.46 -4.78
CA LYS A 206 4.51 -6.10 -5.97
C LYS A 206 5.89 -6.74 -5.99
N ILE A 207 6.56 -6.83 -4.85
CA ILE A 207 7.91 -7.39 -4.75
C ILE A 207 7.94 -8.89 -4.46
N SER A 208 6.85 -9.46 -3.93
CA SER A 208 6.76 -10.89 -3.56
C SER A 208 6.67 -11.83 -4.76
N GLY A 209 6.50 -11.29 -5.97
CA GLY A 209 6.22 -12.04 -7.19
C GLY A 209 4.75 -12.49 -7.29
N SER A 210 3.85 -11.92 -6.50
CA SER A 210 2.42 -12.05 -6.73
C SER A 210 2.05 -11.37 -8.04
N LYS A 211 1.16 -11.98 -8.82
CA LYS A 211 0.56 -11.30 -9.96
C LYS A 211 -0.26 -10.12 -9.42
N MET A 212 0.08 -8.91 -9.83
CA MET A 212 -0.72 -7.73 -9.53
C MET A 212 -1.75 -7.56 -10.65
N PRO A 213 -2.97 -7.12 -10.33
CA PRO A 213 -3.97 -6.87 -11.36
C PRO A 213 -3.53 -5.69 -12.25
N VAL A 214 -3.74 -5.85 -13.56
CA VAL A 214 -3.42 -4.84 -14.56
C VAL A 214 -4.71 -4.17 -15.03
N ALA A 215 -4.80 -2.85 -14.82
CA ALA A 215 -5.88 -2.02 -15.36
C ALA A 215 -5.40 -1.28 -16.60
N ALA A 216 -5.98 -1.60 -17.75
CA ALA A 216 -5.69 -0.96 -19.02
C ALA A 216 -6.74 0.11 -19.32
N PHE A 217 -6.32 1.35 -19.41
CA PHE A 217 -7.16 2.46 -19.87
C PHE A 217 -7.16 2.49 -21.39
N VAL A 218 -8.34 2.34 -21.97
CA VAL A 218 -8.52 2.41 -23.42
C VAL A 218 -8.26 3.82 -23.90
N THR A 219 -7.61 3.93 -25.05
CA THR A 219 -7.37 5.17 -25.78
C THR A 219 -7.66 4.94 -27.27
N GLY A 220 -7.98 6.00 -27.99
CA GLY A 220 -8.31 5.96 -29.43
C GLY A 220 -9.56 6.74 -29.78
N GLU A 221 -10.57 6.70 -28.92
CA GLU A 221 -11.86 7.36 -29.12
C GLU A 221 -12.04 8.65 -28.29
N GLY A 222 -10.91 9.26 -27.88
CA GLY A 222 -10.90 10.49 -27.12
C GLY A 222 -11.29 10.32 -25.65
N GLU A 223 -11.02 9.16 -25.10
CA GLU A 223 -11.24 8.83 -23.70
C GLU A 223 -10.39 9.71 -22.78
N ARG A 224 -10.77 9.77 -21.53
CA ARG A 224 -10.04 10.47 -20.49
C ARG A 224 -8.78 9.71 -20.11
N SER A 225 -7.65 10.44 -20.05
CA SER A 225 -6.35 9.86 -19.82
C SER A 225 -6.08 9.56 -18.32
N PRO A 226 -5.43 8.44 -17.98
CA PRO A 226 -4.92 8.19 -16.64
C PRO A 226 -3.64 8.99 -16.34
N ASP A 227 -3.05 9.67 -17.33
CA ASP A 227 -1.79 10.39 -17.23
C ASP A 227 -1.96 11.91 -17.04
N ASN A 228 -3.12 12.45 -17.37
CA ASN A 228 -3.39 13.88 -17.30
C ASN A 228 -4.06 14.25 -15.98
N ALA A 229 -3.57 15.34 -15.37
CA ALA A 229 -4.10 15.88 -14.12
C ALA A 229 -5.09 17.05 -14.40
N GLY A 230 -6.17 16.77 -15.12
CA GLY A 230 -7.25 17.73 -15.40
C GLY A 230 -8.50 17.42 -14.59
N ASP A 231 -9.43 18.39 -14.52
CA ASP A 231 -10.74 18.20 -13.84
C ASP A 231 -11.54 17.02 -14.36
N ARG A 232 -11.27 16.64 -15.60
CA ARG A 232 -12.01 15.59 -16.29
C ARG A 232 -11.13 14.38 -16.62
N ASP A 233 -9.88 14.34 -16.18
CA ASP A 233 -8.95 13.25 -16.42
C ASP A 233 -8.87 12.30 -15.21
N TYR A 234 -8.34 11.11 -15.44
CA TYR A 234 -8.36 10.03 -14.46
C TYR A 234 -7.04 9.87 -13.70
N TYR A 235 -6.11 10.84 -13.80
CA TYR A 235 -4.83 10.79 -13.05
C TYR A 235 -5.04 10.59 -11.56
N SER A 236 -5.95 11.35 -10.95
CA SER A 236 -6.21 11.26 -9.50
C SER A 236 -6.71 9.89 -9.09
N PHE A 237 -7.55 9.26 -9.92
CA PHE A 237 -8.07 7.91 -9.68
C PHE A 237 -7.03 6.83 -9.95
N ALA A 238 -6.21 6.99 -11.00
CA ALA A 238 -5.33 5.96 -11.51
C ALA A 238 -3.92 6.04 -10.91
N LYS A 239 -3.22 7.17 -11.10
CA LYS A 239 -1.77 7.29 -10.91
C LYS A 239 -1.33 8.31 -9.84
N ASN A 240 -2.25 9.01 -9.19
CA ASN A 240 -1.90 10.00 -8.18
C ASN A 240 -1.31 9.34 -6.93
N ILE A 241 0.00 9.47 -6.77
CA ILE A 241 0.74 8.88 -5.65
C ILE A 241 0.38 9.50 -4.29
N ASP A 242 -0.13 10.72 -4.27
CA ASP A 242 -0.53 11.41 -3.03
C ASP A 242 -1.97 11.05 -2.60
N PHE A 243 -2.75 10.41 -3.48
CA PHE A 243 -4.11 10.00 -3.19
C PHE A 243 -4.17 8.51 -2.80
N ARG A 244 -4.53 8.21 -1.55
CA ARG A 244 -4.57 6.85 -1.00
C ARG A 244 -5.28 5.85 -1.91
N TYR A 245 -6.47 6.20 -2.38
CA TYR A 245 -7.35 5.33 -3.15
C TYR A 245 -7.01 5.26 -4.64
N ALA A 246 -5.96 5.95 -5.10
CA ALA A 246 -5.49 5.76 -6.46
C ALA A 246 -5.05 4.31 -6.69
N LEU A 247 -5.40 3.76 -7.85
CA LEU A 247 -5.14 2.35 -8.19
C LEU A 247 -3.66 1.96 -8.00
N VAL A 248 -2.73 2.89 -8.30
CA VAL A 248 -1.28 2.66 -8.11
C VAL A 248 -0.91 2.37 -6.66
N ASN A 249 -1.63 2.95 -5.69
CA ASN A 249 -1.42 2.73 -4.26
C ASN A 249 -2.17 1.50 -3.74
N GLN A 250 -3.20 1.05 -4.47
CA GLN A 250 -3.99 -0.13 -4.15
C GLN A 250 -3.45 -1.43 -4.79
N GLY A 251 -2.26 -1.36 -5.41
CA GLY A 251 -1.57 -2.52 -5.93
C GLY A 251 -1.88 -2.86 -7.38
N PHE A 252 -2.54 -1.99 -8.13
CA PHE A 252 -2.74 -2.18 -9.55
C PHE A 252 -1.54 -1.69 -10.35
N ASP A 253 -1.24 -2.39 -11.43
CA ASP A 253 -0.42 -1.87 -12.51
C ASP A 253 -1.32 -1.21 -13.55
N ILE A 254 -0.91 0.00 -14.01
CA ILE A 254 -1.74 0.84 -14.87
C ILE A 254 -1.05 1.07 -16.19
N VAL A 255 -1.74 0.70 -17.25
CA VAL A 255 -1.27 0.88 -18.63
C VAL A 255 -2.31 1.63 -19.44
N SER A 256 -1.87 2.36 -20.46
CA SER A 256 -2.74 2.88 -21.52
C SER A 256 -2.68 1.93 -22.71
N HIS A 257 -3.82 1.60 -23.31
CA HIS A 257 -3.91 0.71 -24.45
C HIS A 257 -4.73 1.35 -25.56
N GLU A 258 -4.10 1.65 -26.67
CA GLU A 258 -4.79 2.12 -27.86
C GLU A 258 -5.55 0.96 -28.51
N LEU A 259 -6.86 1.07 -28.51
CA LEU A 259 -7.74 0.12 -29.18
C LEU A 259 -7.92 0.52 -30.64
N SER A 260 -7.35 -0.24 -31.54
CA SER A 260 -7.42 0.01 -32.99
C SER A 260 -7.57 -1.29 -33.76
N ALA A 261 -7.86 -1.22 -35.04
CA ALA A 261 -8.04 -2.41 -35.90
C ALA A 261 -6.84 -3.36 -35.87
N THR A 262 -5.63 -2.83 -35.65
CA THR A 262 -4.37 -3.61 -35.66
C THR A 262 -3.92 -4.05 -34.28
N ASN A 263 -4.48 -3.47 -33.17
CA ASN A 263 -4.07 -3.76 -31.82
C ASN A 263 -5.11 -4.64 -31.13
N GLU A 264 -4.71 -5.85 -30.77
CA GLU A 264 -5.51 -6.73 -29.90
C GLU A 264 -5.30 -6.36 -28.43
N ILE A 265 -6.29 -6.65 -27.59
CA ILE A 265 -6.15 -6.45 -26.14
C ILE A 265 -5.13 -7.49 -25.63
N PRO A 266 -3.98 -7.04 -25.05
CA PRO A 266 -2.92 -7.95 -24.63
C PRO A 266 -3.38 -8.95 -23.57
N ALA A 267 -2.88 -10.18 -23.67
CA ALA A 267 -3.05 -11.15 -22.60
C ALA A 267 -2.41 -10.64 -21.30
N GLY A 268 -3.10 -10.80 -20.19
CA GLY A 268 -2.61 -10.37 -18.87
C GLY A 268 -3.20 -9.05 -18.36
N ILE A 269 -4.03 -8.38 -19.14
CA ILE A 269 -4.93 -7.33 -18.65
C ILE A 269 -6.04 -8.00 -17.87
N ASP A 270 -6.28 -7.52 -16.65
CA ASP A 270 -7.33 -8.04 -15.76
C ASP A 270 -8.57 -7.14 -15.77
N ILE A 271 -8.38 -5.83 -16.02
CA ILE A 271 -9.47 -4.85 -16.09
C ILE A 271 -9.25 -3.94 -17.29
N LEU A 272 -10.26 -3.81 -18.14
CA LEU A 272 -10.31 -2.83 -19.21
C LEU A 272 -11.13 -1.62 -18.74
N VAL A 273 -10.57 -0.42 -18.80
CA VAL A 273 -11.21 0.82 -18.37
C VAL A 273 -11.56 1.67 -19.59
N ILE A 274 -12.84 1.88 -19.83
CA ILE A 274 -13.36 2.80 -20.86
C ILE A 274 -13.85 4.06 -20.13
N ALA A 275 -13.14 5.16 -20.33
CA ALA A 275 -13.33 6.39 -19.58
C ALA A 275 -13.88 7.51 -20.47
N ASP A 276 -15.18 7.63 -20.53
CA ASP A 276 -15.92 8.71 -21.22
C ASP A 276 -15.44 8.98 -22.66
N PRO A 277 -15.62 8.03 -23.60
CA PRO A 277 -15.23 8.20 -25.00
C PRO A 277 -15.98 9.38 -25.64
N LYS A 278 -15.34 10.08 -26.57
CA LYS A 278 -15.93 11.18 -27.34
C LYS A 278 -16.52 10.75 -28.67
N THR A 279 -16.02 9.65 -29.21
CA THR A 279 -16.49 9.04 -30.44
C THR A 279 -16.86 7.58 -30.19
N GLY A 280 -17.70 7.02 -31.08
CA GLY A 280 -18.12 5.63 -30.99
C GLY A 280 -17.02 4.67 -31.44
N PHE A 281 -16.96 3.50 -30.82
CA PHE A 281 -16.07 2.42 -31.22
C PHE A 281 -16.52 1.79 -32.55
N SER A 282 -15.56 1.37 -33.37
CA SER A 282 -15.84 0.55 -34.54
C SER A 282 -16.38 -0.83 -34.14
N ASP A 283 -17.09 -1.49 -35.02
CA ASP A 283 -17.63 -2.84 -34.78
C ASP A 283 -16.52 -3.83 -34.44
N ASP A 284 -15.34 -3.74 -35.09
CA ASP A 284 -14.17 -4.56 -34.78
C ASP A 284 -13.63 -4.33 -33.35
N ASN A 285 -13.57 -3.07 -32.92
CA ASN A 285 -13.15 -2.74 -31.57
C ASN A 285 -14.18 -3.21 -30.52
N ILE A 286 -15.46 -3.11 -30.81
CA ILE A 286 -16.53 -3.63 -29.96
C ILE A 286 -16.40 -5.16 -29.82
N GLU A 287 -16.15 -5.88 -30.92
CA GLU A 287 -15.95 -7.33 -30.88
C GLU A 287 -14.73 -7.72 -30.05
N LYS A 288 -13.63 -6.94 -30.09
CA LYS A 288 -12.45 -7.17 -29.23
C LYS A 288 -12.78 -7.00 -27.75
N ILE A 289 -13.53 -5.97 -27.39
CA ILE A 289 -14.00 -5.74 -26.01
C ILE A 289 -14.87 -6.91 -25.56
N ILE A 290 -15.80 -7.37 -26.41
CA ILE A 290 -16.69 -8.49 -26.08
C ILE A 290 -15.87 -9.77 -25.87
N ARG A 291 -14.97 -10.12 -26.78
CA ARG A 291 -14.08 -11.28 -26.61
C ARG A 291 -13.26 -11.22 -25.33
N PHE A 292 -12.78 -10.02 -24.96
CA PHE A 292 -12.05 -9.83 -23.70
C PHE A 292 -12.93 -10.18 -22.49
N ILE A 293 -14.17 -9.72 -22.47
CA ILE A 293 -15.13 -10.01 -21.39
C ILE A 293 -15.50 -11.50 -21.36
N GLU A 294 -15.81 -12.10 -22.52
CA GLU A 294 -16.13 -13.52 -22.64
C GLU A 294 -14.97 -14.43 -22.21
N SER A 295 -13.73 -13.95 -22.33
CA SER A 295 -12.56 -14.67 -21.82
C SER A 295 -12.33 -14.51 -20.30
N GLY A 296 -13.23 -13.83 -19.58
CA GLY A 296 -13.15 -13.61 -18.13
C GLY A 296 -12.48 -12.30 -17.72
N GLY A 297 -12.26 -11.36 -18.65
CA GLY A 297 -11.77 -10.02 -18.36
C GLY A 297 -12.85 -9.16 -17.69
N ASN A 298 -12.44 -8.24 -16.81
CA ASN A 298 -13.36 -7.30 -16.18
C ASN A 298 -13.42 -5.99 -16.97
N LEU A 299 -14.61 -5.43 -17.13
CA LEU A 299 -14.84 -4.16 -17.80
C LEU A 299 -15.32 -3.12 -16.79
N PHE A 300 -14.64 -1.97 -16.78
CA PHE A 300 -15.08 -0.78 -16.06
C PHE A 300 -15.40 0.33 -17.06
N ILE A 301 -16.66 0.76 -17.10
CA ILE A 301 -17.11 1.84 -17.98
C ILE A 301 -17.54 3.04 -17.14
N ALA A 302 -17.03 4.21 -17.50
CA ALA A 302 -17.49 5.50 -17.00
C ALA A 302 -17.90 6.38 -18.18
N GLY A 303 -19.07 7.00 -18.10
CA GLY A 303 -19.59 7.87 -19.15
C GLY A 303 -20.39 9.03 -18.59
N GLU A 304 -20.48 10.13 -19.33
CA GLU A 304 -21.34 11.26 -18.99
C GLU A 304 -22.79 11.00 -19.45
N PRO A 305 -23.77 11.56 -18.71
CA PRO A 305 -25.16 11.55 -19.16
C PRO A 305 -25.31 12.13 -20.56
N GLY A 306 -26.14 11.52 -21.41
CA GLY A 306 -26.36 11.95 -22.78
C GLY A 306 -25.42 11.31 -23.81
N LYS A 307 -24.51 10.41 -23.38
CA LYS A 307 -23.58 9.68 -24.27
C LYS A 307 -23.93 8.20 -24.44
N GLN A 308 -25.17 7.83 -24.21
CA GLN A 308 -25.65 6.45 -24.29
C GLN A 308 -25.39 5.82 -25.65
N ASP A 309 -25.56 6.59 -26.73
CA ASP A 309 -25.37 6.12 -28.10
C ASP A 309 -23.91 5.64 -28.36
N LEU A 310 -22.92 6.19 -27.63
CA LEU A 310 -21.54 5.78 -27.75
C LEU A 310 -21.22 4.49 -26.98
N LEU A 311 -21.92 4.25 -25.86
CA LEU A 311 -21.64 3.15 -24.94
C LEU A 311 -22.59 1.96 -25.13
N ASN A 312 -23.84 2.19 -25.54
CA ASN A 312 -24.84 1.13 -25.74
C ASN A 312 -24.43 0.04 -26.75
N PRO A 313 -23.68 0.32 -27.83
CA PRO A 313 -23.16 -0.74 -28.68
C PRO A 313 -22.28 -1.77 -27.99
N ILE A 314 -21.54 -1.34 -26.96
CA ILE A 314 -20.71 -2.24 -26.10
C ILE A 314 -21.59 -2.95 -25.07
N LEU A 315 -22.55 -2.22 -24.47
CA LEU A 315 -23.39 -2.70 -23.36
C LEU A 315 -24.59 -3.52 -23.84
N GLY A 316 -25.09 -3.26 -25.08
CA GLY A 316 -26.35 -3.78 -25.60
C GLY A 316 -26.35 -5.23 -26.11
N LYS A 317 -25.20 -5.92 -26.08
CA LYS A 317 -25.16 -7.36 -26.38
C LYS A 317 -25.42 -8.20 -25.12
N ASP A 318 -26.66 -8.14 -24.62
CA ASP A 318 -27.21 -8.98 -23.52
C ASP A 318 -26.75 -8.65 -22.08
N TRP A 319 -26.08 -7.51 -21.84
CA TRP A 319 -25.46 -7.28 -20.55
C TRP A 319 -26.03 -6.10 -19.77
N MET A 320 -26.17 -4.94 -20.40
CA MET A 320 -26.68 -3.73 -19.78
C MET A 320 -27.07 -2.69 -20.85
N VAL A 321 -28.13 -1.95 -20.62
CA VAL A 321 -28.52 -0.82 -21.46
C VAL A 321 -28.58 0.44 -20.59
N CYS A 322 -27.92 1.50 -21.04
CA CYS A 322 -28.03 2.79 -20.41
C CYS A 322 -29.16 3.62 -21.04
N VAL A 323 -30.10 4.06 -20.22
CA VAL A 323 -31.22 4.93 -20.63
C VAL A 323 -31.20 6.19 -19.74
N GLY A 324 -30.80 7.32 -20.31
CA GLY A 324 -30.64 8.56 -19.53
C GLY A 324 -29.56 8.43 -18.46
N ALA A 325 -29.91 8.77 -17.21
CA ALA A 325 -29.01 8.64 -16.07
C ALA A 325 -29.10 7.27 -15.37
N TYR A 326 -29.60 6.24 -16.04
CA TYR A 326 -29.82 4.92 -15.47
C TYR A 326 -29.16 3.84 -16.31
N CYS A 327 -28.51 2.89 -15.67
CA CYS A 327 -28.11 1.65 -16.30
C CYS A 327 -29.02 0.51 -15.85
N ILE A 328 -29.50 -0.29 -16.79
CA ILE A 328 -30.39 -1.44 -16.55
C ILE A 328 -29.59 -2.70 -16.84
N ARG A 329 -29.41 -3.55 -15.84
CA ARG A 329 -28.74 -4.84 -15.97
C ARG A 329 -29.76 -5.93 -16.26
N HIS A 330 -29.52 -6.73 -17.28
CA HIS A 330 -30.25 -7.97 -17.50
C HIS A 330 -29.63 -9.06 -16.59
N THR A 331 -30.40 -9.59 -15.65
CA THR A 331 -29.96 -10.73 -14.86
C THR A 331 -30.62 -11.99 -15.38
N ASN A 332 -29.86 -12.99 -15.77
CA ASN A 332 -30.34 -14.30 -16.25
C ASN A 332 -31.14 -15.13 -15.24
N VAL A 333 -31.35 -14.61 -14.03
CA VAL A 333 -32.13 -15.28 -12.99
C VAL A 333 -33.48 -14.59 -12.88
N HIS A 334 -34.47 -15.13 -13.60
CA HIS A 334 -35.88 -14.73 -13.55
C HIS A 334 -36.25 -13.36 -14.12
N ASP A 335 -35.85 -13.00 -15.33
CA ASP A 335 -36.37 -11.84 -16.11
C ASP A 335 -36.61 -10.54 -15.30
N HIS A 336 -35.81 -10.27 -14.30
CA HIS A 336 -35.91 -9.06 -13.49
C HIS A 336 -34.88 -8.03 -13.91
N TRP A 337 -35.35 -6.86 -14.32
CA TRP A 337 -34.54 -5.68 -14.57
C TRP A 337 -34.27 -4.95 -13.25
N GLN A 338 -33.01 -4.82 -12.86
CA GLN A 338 -32.63 -3.95 -11.73
C GLN A 338 -32.23 -2.58 -12.27
N MET A 339 -33.00 -1.54 -11.90
CA MET A 339 -32.63 -0.15 -12.11
C MET A 339 -31.64 0.29 -11.03
N ILE A 340 -30.45 0.68 -11.45
CA ILE A 340 -29.45 1.30 -10.58
C ILE A 340 -29.51 2.80 -10.83
N ASN A 341 -30.03 3.58 -9.86
CA ASN A 341 -30.06 5.03 -9.92
C ASN A 341 -28.68 5.59 -9.57
N LEU A 342 -28.05 6.24 -10.55
CA LEU A 342 -26.75 6.86 -10.39
C LEU A 342 -26.92 8.38 -10.56
N SER A 343 -27.16 9.08 -9.45
CA SER A 343 -27.11 10.55 -9.46
C SER A 343 -25.66 11.01 -9.59
N GLY A 344 -25.27 11.39 -10.79
CA GLY A 344 -23.91 11.82 -11.11
C GLY A 344 -23.23 10.95 -12.16
N THR A 345 -21.92 11.00 -12.24
CA THR A 345 -21.11 10.22 -13.19
C THR A 345 -21.39 8.70 -13.08
N PHE A 346 -21.63 8.05 -14.18
CA PHE A 346 -21.92 6.61 -14.23
C PHE A 346 -20.69 5.78 -13.90
N TRP A 347 -20.85 4.86 -12.96
CA TRP A 347 -19.87 3.80 -12.68
C TRP A 347 -20.54 2.45 -12.92
N CYS A 348 -20.10 1.74 -13.91
CA CYS A 348 -20.59 0.39 -14.20
C CYS A 348 -19.42 -0.60 -14.07
N VAL A 349 -19.50 -1.50 -13.10
CA VAL A 349 -18.57 -2.60 -12.95
C VAL A 349 -19.30 -3.87 -13.35
N CYS A 350 -18.91 -4.48 -14.46
CA CYS A 350 -19.41 -5.78 -14.89
C CYS A 350 -18.43 -6.85 -14.36
N ASN A 351 -18.93 -7.70 -13.46
CA ASN A 351 -18.27 -8.93 -13.02
C ASN A 351 -19.12 -10.10 -13.47
N MET A 352 -18.55 -11.06 -14.17
CA MET A 352 -19.16 -12.37 -14.41
C MET A 352 -18.73 -13.39 -13.38
#